data_2d2328f5616cbf1e0e1da01044bbd3c0
#
_entry.id   2d2328f5616cbf1e0e1da01044bbd3c0
#
_cell.length_a   1.000
_cell.length_b   1.000
_cell.length_c   1.000
_cell.angle_alpha   90.00
_cell.angle_beta   90.00
_cell.angle_gamma   90.00
#
_symmetry.space_group_name_H-M   'P 1'
#
loop_
_entity.id
_entity.type
_entity.pdbx_description
1 polymer ?
#
loop_
_entity_poly.entity_id
_entity_poly.type
_entity_poly.pdbx_seq_one_letter_code
_entity_poly.pdbx_strand_id
1 'polypeptide(L)'
;MDNELEERSSLESILDYAQTLWRWAWLLLIVAIAAGAVAFYLTNQKPRVYESSTRAVVNVVTGSNFYDAYSASFGAQRLAETYSQTMITPELLQSVSERLGFEVTGKITVTPVENSPIFTIVVTDNDPQKAADTANMLITIFAEKVMKDQSSRYSELKQGLEEEIARIDQNLTDINERLAILQIKEAELAEAE
;
A
#
# COMPACT_ATOMS: atom_id res chain seq x y z
N MET A 1 54.44 16.85 55.30
CA MET A 1 54.10 18.32 55.30
C MET A 1 53.83 18.87 53.93
N ASP A 2 54.37 18.31 52.87
CA ASP A 2 54.14 18.82 51.48
C ASP A 2 52.81 18.44 50.91
N ASN A 3 52.21 17.31 51.25
CA ASN A 3 50.90 16.88 50.75
C ASN A 3 49.70 17.72 51.24
N GLU A 4 49.74 18.27 52.41
CA GLU A 4 48.67 19.10 52.97
C GLU A 4 48.66 20.53 52.36
N LEU A 5 49.78 20.98 51.84
CA LEU A 5 49.86 22.28 51.16
C LEU A 5 49.33 22.21 49.71
N GLU A 6 49.52 21.10 49.02
CA GLU A 6 48.96 20.90 47.68
C GLU A 6 47.42 20.71 47.70
N GLU A 7 46.91 19.99 48.72
CA GLU A 7 45.44 19.86 48.85
C GLU A 7 44.75 21.20 49.19
N ARG A 8 45.38 22.05 49.99
CA ARG A 8 44.84 23.38 50.30
C ARG A 8 44.83 24.30 49.09
N SER A 9 45.88 24.27 48.28
CA SER A 9 45.98 25.10 47.09
C SER A 9 44.96 24.68 46.00
N SER A 10 44.64 23.40 45.90
CA SER A 10 43.63 22.88 44.97
C SER A 10 42.20 23.20 45.43
N LEU A 11 41.94 23.19 46.73
CA LEU A 11 40.64 23.58 47.29
C LEU A 11 40.35 25.08 47.14
N GLU A 12 41.37 25.93 47.36
CA GLU A 12 41.27 27.38 47.18
C GLU A 12 40.99 27.75 45.71
N SER A 13 41.65 27.09 44.75
CA SER A 13 41.40 27.31 43.34
C SER A 13 39.99 26.87 42.90
N ILE A 14 39.47 25.79 43.46
CA ILE A 14 38.10 25.32 43.20
C ILE A 14 37.07 26.32 43.75
N LEU A 15 37.31 26.89 44.93
CA LEU A 15 36.43 27.89 45.53
C LEU A 15 36.43 29.22 44.77
N ASP A 16 37.56 29.64 44.21
CA ASP A 16 37.66 30.83 43.37
C ASP A 16 36.91 30.65 42.03
N TYR A 17 37.00 29.45 41.43
CA TYR A 17 36.21 29.13 40.24
C TYR A 17 34.69 29.07 40.56
N ALA A 18 34.32 28.50 41.70
CA ALA A 18 32.93 28.45 42.15
C ALA A 18 32.36 29.86 42.40
N GLN A 19 33.14 30.75 43.03
CA GLN A 19 32.72 32.13 43.28
C GLN A 19 32.61 32.95 42.00
N THR A 20 33.47 32.72 41.02
CA THR A 20 33.43 33.35 39.71
C THR A 20 32.18 32.84 38.92
N LEU A 21 31.94 31.53 38.91
CA LEU A 21 30.76 30.93 38.33
C LEU A 21 29.45 31.44 38.96
N TRP A 22 29.41 31.57 40.29
CA TRP A 22 28.24 32.11 41.01
C TRP A 22 27.95 33.57 40.59
N ARG A 23 28.98 34.37 40.39
CA ARG A 23 28.86 35.77 39.97
C ARG A 23 28.32 35.89 38.55
N TRP A 24 28.56 34.90 37.66
CA TRP A 24 28.12 34.87 36.29
C TRP A 24 26.90 33.93 36.09
N ALA A 25 26.46 33.23 37.15
CA ALA A 25 25.35 32.30 37.11
C ALA A 25 24.05 32.93 36.61
N TRP A 26 23.81 34.19 36.97
CA TRP A 26 22.62 34.92 36.52
C TRP A 26 22.61 35.11 34.97
N LEU A 27 23.77 35.31 34.37
CA LEU A 27 23.91 35.46 32.91
C LEU A 27 23.69 34.10 32.22
N LEU A 28 24.24 33.01 32.78
CA LEU A 28 23.95 31.66 32.30
C LEU A 28 22.46 31.34 32.38
N LEU A 29 21.79 31.77 33.44
CA LEU A 29 20.36 31.57 33.64
C LEU A 29 19.54 32.36 32.55
N ILE A 30 19.92 33.59 32.25
CA ILE A 30 19.27 34.39 31.21
C ILE A 30 19.46 33.72 29.85
N VAL A 31 20.66 33.26 29.51
CA VAL A 31 20.93 32.56 28.26
C VAL A 31 20.12 31.26 28.14
N ALA A 32 20.02 30.50 29.25
CA ALA A 32 19.22 29.27 29.27
C ALA A 32 17.74 29.54 29.08
N ILE A 33 17.19 30.59 29.72
CA ILE A 33 15.80 31.01 29.54
C ILE A 33 15.56 31.48 28.10
N ALA A 34 16.46 32.29 27.54
CA ALA A 34 16.33 32.76 26.17
C ALA A 34 16.39 31.60 25.16
N ALA A 35 17.34 30.67 25.33
CA ALA A 35 17.42 29.48 24.50
C ALA A 35 16.17 28.58 24.62
N GLY A 36 15.66 28.41 25.84
CA GLY A 36 14.40 27.69 26.10
C GLY A 36 13.18 28.36 25.45
N ALA A 37 13.09 29.68 25.52
CA ALA A 37 12.01 30.45 24.90
C ALA A 37 12.07 30.33 23.34
N VAL A 38 13.25 30.43 22.76
CA VAL A 38 13.44 30.25 21.30
C VAL A 38 13.10 28.82 20.88
N ALA A 39 13.55 27.82 21.61
CA ALA A 39 13.25 26.40 21.32
C ALA A 39 11.74 26.13 21.44
N PHE A 40 11.10 26.66 22.46
CA PHE A 40 9.64 26.57 22.66
C PHE A 40 8.89 27.21 21.51
N TYR A 41 9.28 28.43 21.12
CA TYR A 41 8.66 29.15 20.00
C TYR A 41 8.77 28.39 18.68
N LEU A 42 9.97 27.87 18.34
CA LEU A 42 10.20 27.08 17.13
C LEU A 42 9.45 25.76 17.15
N THR A 43 9.34 25.10 18.29
CA THR A 43 8.62 23.85 18.44
C THR A 43 7.11 24.04 18.32
N ASN A 44 6.59 25.14 18.87
CA ASN A 44 5.15 25.42 18.84
C ASN A 44 4.65 25.87 17.44
N GLN A 45 5.56 26.27 16.54
CA GLN A 45 5.22 26.59 15.15
C GLN A 45 5.14 25.36 14.24
N LYS A 46 5.60 24.18 14.69
CA LYS A 46 5.48 22.97 13.88
C LYS A 46 4.01 22.55 13.82
N PRO A 47 3.41 22.44 12.61
CA PRO A 47 2.06 21.94 12.46
C PRO A 47 1.98 20.53 13.06
N ARG A 48 0.90 20.25 13.76
CA ARG A 48 0.63 18.89 14.22
C ARG A 48 0.34 18.03 13.00
N VAL A 49 1.00 16.89 12.94
CA VAL A 49 0.85 15.95 11.84
C VAL A 49 0.27 14.67 12.42
N TYR A 50 -0.83 14.23 11.84
CA TYR A 50 -1.54 13.01 12.23
C TYR A 50 -1.33 11.95 11.17
N GLU A 51 -1.16 10.73 11.63
CA GLU A 51 -0.95 9.59 10.76
C GLU A 51 -2.10 8.59 10.96
N SER A 52 -2.74 8.21 9.86
CA SER A 52 -3.73 7.15 9.82
C SER A 52 -3.19 6.00 8.98
N SER A 53 -3.28 4.77 9.49
CA SER A 53 -2.85 3.59 8.75
C SER A 53 -3.98 2.59 8.60
N THR A 54 -4.11 2.03 7.40
CA THR A 54 -5.00 0.91 7.11
C THR A 54 -4.24 -0.19 6.37
N ARG A 55 -4.70 -1.44 6.51
CA ARG A 55 -4.09 -2.60 5.85
C ARG A 55 -5.09 -3.27 4.94
N ALA A 56 -4.62 -3.71 3.80
CA ALA A 56 -5.40 -4.51 2.88
C ALA A 56 -4.71 -5.84 2.60
N VAL A 57 -5.52 -6.87 2.45
CA VAL A 57 -5.09 -8.23 2.10
C VAL A 57 -5.55 -8.52 0.68
N VAL A 58 -4.63 -8.93 -0.18
CA VAL A 58 -4.95 -9.42 -1.52
C VAL A 58 -5.29 -10.90 -1.40
N ASN A 59 -6.55 -11.24 -1.70
CA ASN A 59 -7.00 -12.62 -1.74
C ASN A 59 -7.14 -13.08 -3.18
N VAL A 60 -6.48 -14.19 -3.53
CA VAL A 60 -6.60 -14.83 -4.84
C VAL A 60 -7.42 -16.10 -4.65
N VAL A 61 -8.49 -16.24 -5.43
CA VAL A 61 -9.33 -17.44 -5.41
C VAL A 61 -8.48 -18.62 -5.90
N THR A 62 -8.32 -19.62 -5.06
CA THR A 62 -7.54 -20.83 -5.34
C THR A 62 -8.44 -21.98 -5.71
N GLY A 63 -7.95 -22.83 -6.62
CA GLY A 63 -8.51 -24.16 -6.86
C GLY A 63 -8.33 -25.10 -5.64
N SER A 64 -8.90 -26.30 -5.72
CA SER A 64 -8.97 -27.25 -4.61
C SER A 64 -7.65 -27.99 -4.30
N ASN A 65 -6.56 -27.73 -5.04
CA ASN A 65 -5.30 -28.45 -4.94
C ASN A 65 -4.23 -27.67 -4.18
N PHE A 66 -3.37 -28.37 -3.43
CA PHE A 66 -2.26 -27.76 -2.68
C PHE A 66 -1.30 -26.94 -3.57
N TYR A 67 -1.05 -27.40 -4.79
CA TYR A 67 -0.24 -26.67 -5.77
C TYR A 67 -0.85 -25.32 -6.17
N ASP A 68 -2.18 -25.28 -6.31
CA ASP A 68 -2.91 -24.05 -6.62
C ASP A 68 -2.84 -23.07 -5.46
N ALA A 69 -2.96 -23.56 -4.22
CA ALA A 69 -2.84 -22.74 -3.02
C ALA A 69 -1.44 -22.14 -2.86
N TYR A 70 -0.40 -22.92 -3.15
CA TYR A 70 0.99 -22.46 -3.10
C TYR A 70 1.29 -21.40 -4.17
N SER A 71 0.92 -21.68 -5.43
CA SER A 71 1.11 -20.74 -6.55
C SER A 71 0.31 -19.45 -6.37
N ALA A 72 -0.91 -19.53 -5.83
CA ALA A 72 -1.75 -18.38 -5.53
C ALA A 72 -1.17 -17.50 -4.42
N SER A 73 -0.48 -18.05 -3.44
CA SER A 73 0.17 -17.26 -2.40
C SER A 73 1.28 -16.36 -2.96
N PHE A 74 2.09 -16.85 -3.89
CA PHE A 74 3.08 -16.04 -4.60
C PHE A 74 2.44 -15.05 -5.55
N GLY A 75 1.36 -15.44 -6.24
CA GLY A 75 0.56 -14.53 -7.07
C GLY A 75 -0.01 -13.38 -6.27
N ALA A 76 -0.56 -13.65 -5.08
CA ALA A 76 -1.11 -12.66 -4.19
C ALA A 76 -0.04 -11.67 -3.67
N GLN A 77 1.16 -12.16 -3.37
CA GLN A 77 2.30 -11.31 -2.97
C GLN A 77 2.69 -10.34 -4.09
N ARG A 78 2.85 -10.83 -5.32
CA ARG A 78 3.16 -10.00 -6.49
C ARG A 78 2.06 -8.99 -6.80
N LEU A 79 0.81 -9.39 -6.63
CA LEU A 79 -0.32 -8.47 -6.78
C LEU A 79 -0.32 -7.39 -5.70
N ALA A 80 -0.01 -7.72 -4.44
CA ALA A 80 0.11 -6.74 -3.37
C ALA A 80 1.20 -5.70 -3.67
N GLU A 81 2.33 -6.14 -4.22
CA GLU A 81 3.40 -5.25 -4.66
C GLU A 81 2.96 -4.35 -5.83
N THR A 82 2.32 -4.93 -6.85
CA THR A 82 1.78 -4.18 -8.00
C THR A 82 0.71 -3.19 -7.56
N TYR A 83 -0.20 -3.61 -6.69
CA TYR A 83 -1.28 -2.77 -6.19
C TYR A 83 -0.75 -1.61 -5.34
N SER A 84 0.30 -1.84 -4.54
CA SER A 84 0.92 -0.78 -3.75
C SER A 84 1.47 0.36 -4.63
N GLN A 85 1.97 0.04 -5.82
CA GLN A 85 2.46 1.03 -6.78
C GLN A 85 1.32 1.72 -7.55
N THR A 86 0.25 0.99 -7.85
CA THR A 86 -0.87 1.48 -8.65
C THR A 86 -1.85 2.35 -7.85
N MET A 87 -1.86 2.21 -6.53
CA MET A 87 -2.76 2.98 -5.66
C MET A 87 -2.48 4.48 -5.59
N ILE A 88 -1.27 4.92 -5.95
CA ILE A 88 -0.86 6.34 -5.86
C ILE A 88 -0.90 6.98 -7.26
N THR A 89 -1.87 6.61 -8.08
CA THR A 89 -2.05 7.26 -9.40
C THR A 89 -2.87 8.54 -9.26
N PRO A 90 -2.56 9.59 -10.06
CA PRO A 90 -3.31 10.84 -10.03
C PRO A 90 -4.81 10.65 -10.24
N GLU A 91 -5.21 9.73 -11.13
CA GLU A 91 -6.61 9.44 -11.43
C GLU A 91 -7.36 8.89 -10.21
N LEU A 92 -6.68 8.00 -9.44
CA LEU A 92 -7.28 7.42 -8.24
C LEU A 92 -7.42 8.48 -7.14
N LEU A 93 -6.39 9.29 -6.94
CA LEU A 93 -6.41 10.38 -5.94
C LEU A 93 -7.47 11.43 -6.27
N GLN A 94 -7.66 11.74 -7.55
CA GLN A 94 -8.74 12.61 -7.99
C GLN A 94 -10.12 12.01 -7.64
N SER A 95 -10.33 10.73 -7.93
CA SER A 95 -11.58 10.04 -7.60
C SER A 95 -11.85 10.02 -6.07
N VAL A 96 -10.79 9.88 -5.27
CA VAL A 96 -10.88 9.98 -3.80
C VAL A 96 -11.29 11.39 -3.37
N SER A 97 -10.65 12.42 -3.92
CA SER A 97 -10.95 13.82 -3.62
C SER A 97 -12.39 14.19 -3.99
N GLU A 98 -12.86 13.75 -5.17
CA GLU A 98 -14.24 13.99 -5.62
C GLU A 98 -15.27 13.34 -4.69
N ARG A 99 -14.99 12.13 -4.21
CA ARG A 99 -15.90 11.39 -3.33
C ARG A 99 -15.90 11.90 -1.89
N LEU A 100 -14.76 12.39 -1.41
CA LEU A 100 -14.64 13.02 -0.09
C LEU A 100 -15.14 14.45 -0.05
N GLY A 101 -15.21 15.14 -1.21
CA GLY A 101 -15.60 16.55 -1.30
C GLY A 101 -14.53 17.53 -0.83
N PHE A 102 -13.28 17.06 -0.64
CA PHE A 102 -12.11 17.89 -0.34
C PHE A 102 -10.88 17.38 -1.07
N GLU A 103 -9.94 18.27 -1.31
CA GLU A 103 -8.68 17.93 -1.96
C GLU A 103 -7.76 17.12 -1.03
N VAL A 104 -7.25 16.00 -1.52
CA VAL A 104 -6.29 15.17 -0.80
C VAL A 104 -4.91 15.81 -0.89
N THR A 105 -4.54 16.55 0.15
CA THR A 105 -3.24 17.24 0.27
C THR A 105 -2.23 16.46 1.11
N GLY A 106 -2.69 15.48 1.86
CA GLY A 106 -1.89 14.64 2.74
C GLY A 106 -0.86 13.79 1.99
N LYS A 107 0.25 13.48 2.66
CA LYS A 107 1.24 12.54 2.13
C LYS A 107 0.70 11.11 2.25
N ILE A 108 0.60 10.43 1.12
CA ILE A 108 0.18 9.03 1.06
C ILE A 108 1.39 8.15 0.78
N THR A 109 1.56 7.11 1.57
CA THR A 109 2.60 6.08 1.38
C THR A 109 1.92 4.72 1.41
N VAL A 110 2.16 3.91 0.39
CA VAL A 110 1.67 2.53 0.31
C VAL A 110 2.87 1.61 0.27
N THR A 111 2.96 0.70 1.23
CA THR A 111 4.11 -0.18 1.39
C THR A 111 3.64 -1.63 1.44
N PRO A 112 4.15 -2.50 0.54
CA PRO A 112 3.89 -3.93 0.63
C PRO A 112 4.61 -4.51 1.85
N VAL A 113 4.01 -5.50 2.50
CA VAL A 113 4.64 -6.26 3.57
C VAL A 113 5.42 -7.42 2.96
N GLU A 114 6.71 -7.52 3.28
CA GLU A 114 7.58 -8.55 2.73
C GLU A 114 7.01 -9.96 2.95
N ASN A 115 7.09 -10.78 1.91
CA ASN A 115 6.62 -12.17 1.89
C ASN A 115 5.17 -12.36 2.34
N SER A 116 4.31 -11.35 2.10
CA SER A 116 2.91 -11.35 2.52
C SER A 116 2.02 -10.77 1.42
N PRO A 117 0.79 -11.27 1.24
CA PRO A 117 -0.20 -10.67 0.35
C PRO A 117 -0.84 -9.40 0.96
N ILE A 118 -0.15 -8.73 1.86
CA ILE A 118 -0.65 -7.56 2.59
C ILE A 118 0.11 -6.33 2.14
N PHE A 119 -0.58 -5.21 2.02
CA PHE A 119 0.03 -3.90 1.94
C PHE A 119 -0.57 -2.95 2.97
N THR A 120 0.23 -2.01 3.42
CA THR A 120 -0.15 -0.99 4.39
C THR A 120 -0.23 0.36 3.70
N ILE A 121 -1.32 1.05 3.91
CA ILE A 121 -1.55 2.42 3.45
C ILE A 121 -1.39 3.33 4.66
N VAL A 122 -0.55 4.32 4.53
CA VAL A 122 -0.28 5.34 5.55
C VAL A 122 -0.61 6.70 4.95
N VAL A 123 -1.52 7.41 5.57
CA VAL A 123 -1.90 8.78 5.18
C VAL A 123 -1.52 9.72 6.31
N THR A 124 -0.77 10.75 5.96
CA THR A 124 -0.26 11.76 6.89
C THR A 124 -0.89 13.12 6.53
N ASP A 125 -1.67 13.69 7.43
CA ASP A 125 -2.35 14.98 7.24
C ASP A 125 -2.30 15.83 8.51
N ASN A 126 -2.58 17.12 8.39
CA ASN A 126 -2.70 18.04 9.53
C ASN A 126 -4.02 17.88 10.29
N ASP A 127 -5.01 17.22 9.67
CA ASP A 127 -6.32 16.93 10.23
C ASP A 127 -6.46 15.40 10.40
N PRO A 128 -6.69 14.91 11.64
CA PRO A 128 -6.80 13.48 11.92
C PRO A 128 -8.01 12.84 11.21
N GLN A 129 -9.11 13.59 11.05
CA GLN A 129 -10.30 13.10 10.38
C GLN A 129 -10.04 12.94 8.88
N LYS A 130 -9.41 13.94 8.25
CA LYS A 130 -9.04 13.85 6.84
C LYS A 130 -8.06 12.72 6.57
N ALA A 131 -7.08 12.51 7.44
CA ALA A 131 -6.15 11.38 7.32
C ALA A 131 -6.88 10.04 7.33
N ALA A 132 -7.81 9.85 8.27
CA ALA A 132 -8.59 8.61 8.41
C ALA A 132 -9.55 8.40 7.22
N ASP A 133 -10.30 9.44 6.85
CA ASP A 133 -11.27 9.37 5.76
C ASP A 133 -10.57 9.12 4.42
N THR A 134 -9.42 9.77 4.18
CA THR A 134 -8.62 9.53 2.97
C THR A 134 -8.10 8.10 2.91
N ALA A 135 -7.56 7.56 4.02
CA ALA A 135 -7.05 6.19 4.05
C ALA A 135 -8.16 5.16 3.75
N ASN A 136 -9.33 5.32 4.36
CA ASN A 136 -10.47 4.44 4.18
C ASN A 136 -11.11 4.57 2.77
N MET A 137 -11.23 5.79 2.26
CA MET A 137 -11.79 6.03 0.94
C MET A 137 -10.89 5.51 -0.16
N LEU A 138 -9.57 5.69 -0.02
CA LEU A 138 -8.58 5.21 -0.97
C LEU A 138 -8.70 3.69 -1.18
N ILE A 139 -8.80 2.91 -0.09
CA ILE A 139 -8.95 1.45 -0.21
C ILE A 139 -10.29 1.06 -0.80
N THR A 140 -11.36 1.79 -0.47
CA THR A 140 -12.71 1.52 -0.98
C THR A 140 -12.77 1.72 -2.49
N ILE A 141 -12.31 2.87 -2.99
CA ILE A 141 -12.30 3.18 -4.43
C ILE A 141 -11.36 2.23 -5.18
N PHE A 142 -10.22 1.90 -4.60
CA PHE A 142 -9.30 0.94 -5.21
C PHE A 142 -9.92 -0.45 -5.32
N ALA A 143 -10.59 -0.93 -4.27
CA ALA A 143 -11.28 -2.21 -4.31
C ALA A 143 -12.41 -2.22 -5.34
N GLU A 144 -13.21 -1.15 -5.44
CA GLU A 144 -14.24 -0.99 -6.46
C GLU A 144 -13.64 -1.05 -7.88
N LYS A 145 -12.50 -0.36 -8.11
CA LYS A 145 -11.81 -0.39 -9.40
C LYS A 145 -11.32 -1.78 -9.75
N VAL A 146 -10.66 -2.47 -8.81
CA VAL A 146 -10.17 -3.84 -9.04
C VAL A 146 -11.32 -4.80 -9.34
N MET A 147 -12.43 -4.72 -8.61
CA MET A 147 -13.61 -5.54 -8.85
C MET A 147 -14.22 -5.28 -10.24
N LYS A 148 -14.30 -4.02 -10.65
CA LYS A 148 -14.81 -3.63 -11.96
C LYS A 148 -13.92 -4.18 -13.08
N ASP A 149 -12.61 -4.02 -12.96
CA ASP A 149 -11.64 -4.50 -13.95
C ASP A 149 -11.67 -6.04 -14.05
N GLN A 150 -11.80 -6.75 -12.92
CA GLN A 150 -11.96 -8.20 -12.90
C GLN A 150 -13.28 -8.64 -13.56
N SER A 151 -14.39 -7.97 -13.25
CA SER A 151 -15.70 -8.27 -13.84
C SER A 151 -15.70 -8.08 -15.34
N SER A 152 -15.09 -7.02 -15.86
CA SER A 152 -14.96 -6.76 -17.29
C SER A 152 -14.17 -7.86 -17.99
N ARG A 153 -13.02 -8.23 -17.46
CA ARG A 153 -12.19 -9.33 -17.99
C ARG A 153 -12.91 -10.67 -17.98
N TYR A 154 -13.66 -10.94 -16.91
CA TYR A 154 -14.45 -12.18 -16.83
C TYR A 154 -15.56 -12.22 -17.87
N SER A 155 -16.22 -11.10 -18.13
CA SER A 155 -17.24 -10.97 -19.17
C SER A 155 -16.67 -11.18 -20.57
N GLU A 156 -15.51 -10.60 -20.87
CA GLU A 156 -14.81 -10.78 -22.15
C GLU A 156 -14.38 -12.24 -22.37
N LEU A 157 -13.81 -12.88 -21.33
CA LEU A 157 -13.45 -14.29 -21.40
C LEU A 157 -14.66 -15.19 -21.62
N LYS A 158 -15.76 -14.93 -20.92
CA LYS A 158 -17.02 -15.68 -21.07
C LYS A 158 -17.54 -15.58 -22.49
N GLN A 159 -17.58 -14.37 -23.04
CA GLN A 159 -18.03 -14.16 -24.44
C GLN A 159 -17.12 -14.90 -25.42
N GLY A 160 -15.79 -14.82 -25.27
CA GLY A 160 -14.86 -15.55 -26.13
C GLY A 160 -15.05 -17.06 -26.08
N LEU A 161 -15.31 -17.62 -24.88
CA LEU A 161 -15.60 -19.05 -24.72
C LEU A 161 -16.95 -19.43 -25.36
N GLU A 162 -17.98 -18.62 -25.24
CA GLU A 162 -19.28 -18.85 -25.89
C GLU A 162 -19.16 -18.86 -27.42
N GLU A 163 -18.36 -17.94 -27.97
CA GLU A 163 -18.06 -17.90 -29.41
C GLU A 163 -17.30 -19.15 -29.88
N GLU A 164 -16.33 -19.63 -29.08
CA GLU A 164 -15.56 -20.84 -29.37
C GLU A 164 -16.45 -22.09 -29.32
N ILE A 165 -17.33 -22.20 -28.34
CA ILE A 165 -18.29 -23.30 -28.21
C ILE A 165 -19.19 -23.31 -29.45
N ALA A 166 -19.77 -22.16 -29.87
CA ALA A 166 -20.59 -22.07 -31.06
C ALA A 166 -19.85 -22.51 -32.33
N ARG A 167 -18.56 -22.16 -32.46
CA ARG A 167 -17.72 -22.59 -33.57
C ARG A 167 -17.47 -24.10 -33.59
N ILE A 168 -17.24 -24.68 -32.40
CA ILE A 168 -17.05 -26.13 -32.27
C ILE A 168 -18.35 -26.87 -32.64
N ASP A 169 -19.50 -26.40 -32.15
CA ASP A 169 -20.81 -26.99 -32.49
C ASP A 169 -21.09 -26.95 -33.99
N GLN A 170 -20.74 -25.86 -34.65
CA GLN A 170 -20.89 -25.75 -36.12
C GLN A 170 -19.95 -26.73 -36.84
N ASN A 171 -18.71 -26.87 -36.41
CA ASN A 171 -17.79 -27.85 -36.97
C ASN A 171 -18.27 -29.31 -36.78
N LEU A 172 -18.82 -29.61 -35.59
CA LEU A 172 -19.42 -30.92 -35.33
C LEU A 172 -20.59 -31.21 -36.24
N THR A 173 -21.44 -30.23 -36.50
CA THR A 173 -22.56 -30.36 -37.43
C THR A 173 -22.09 -30.67 -38.86
N ASP A 174 -21.09 -29.91 -39.35
CA ASP A 174 -20.49 -30.14 -40.67
C ASP A 174 -19.86 -31.53 -40.81
N ILE A 175 -19.13 -31.96 -39.77
CA ILE A 175 -18.53 -33.31 -39.73
C ILE A 175 -19.60 -34.40 -39.74
N ASN A 176 -20.68 -34.24 -38.98
CA ASN A 176 -21.79 -35.20 -38.95
C ASN A 176 -22.52 -35.29 -40.31
N GLU A 177 -22.74 -34.16 -40.99
CA GLU A 177 -23.31 -34.14 -42.35
C GLU A 177 -22.41 -34.88 -43.37
N ARG A 178 -21.09 -34.64 -43.29
CA ARG A 178 -20.13 -35.35 -44.15
C ARG A 178 -20.09 -36.83 -43.87
N LEU A 179 -20.16 -37.27 -42.64
CA LEU A 179 -20.26 -38.68 -42.25
C LEU A 179 -21.53 -39.33 -42.81
N ALA A 180 -22.68 -38.65 -42.68
CA ALA A 180 -23.93 -39.16 -43.26
C ALA A 180 -23.89 -39.33 -44.78
N ILE A 181 -23.28 -38.39 -45.49
CA ILE A 181 -23.09 -38.47 -46.94
C ILE A 181 -22.16 -39.64 -47.30
N LEU A 182 -21.06 -39.85 -46.56
CA LEU A 182 -20.14 -40.97 -46.81
C LEU A 182 -20.78 -42.32 -46.55
N GLN A 183 -21.60 -42.45 -45.49
CA GLN A 183 -22.35 -43.69 -45.22
C GLN A 183 -23.37 -44.06 -46.32
N ILE A 184 -24.07 -43.04 -46.85
CA ILE A 184 -24.98 -43.25 -48.00
C ILE A 184 -24.20 -43.73 -49.22
N LYS A 185 -23.06 -43.09 -49.52
CA LYS A 185 -22.22 -43.46 -50.64
C LYS A 185 -21.61 -44.85 -50.52
N GLU A 186 -21.23 -45.25 -49.32
CA GLU A 186 -20.74 -46.60 -49.01
C GLU A 186 -21.83 -47.64 -49.21
N ALA A 187 -23.08 -47.37 -48.79
CA ALA A 187 -24.22 -48.24 -49.01
C ALA A 187 -24.57 -48.40 -50.52
N GLU A 188 -24.56 -47.28 -51.28
CA GLU A 188 -24.76 -47.33 -52.75
C GLU A 188 -23.71 -48.16 -53.48
N LEU A 189 -22.43 -48.13 -53.05
CA LEU A 189 -21.36 -48.92 -53.61
C LEU A 189 -21.52 -50.42 -53.30
N ALA A 190 -22.00 -50.77 -52.08
CA ALA A 190 -22.24 -52.14 -51.65
C ALA A 190 -23.44 -52.80 -52.36
N GLU A 191 -24.44 -51.99 -52.86
CA GLU A 191 -25.54 -52.52 -53.65
C GLU A 191 -25.18 -52.72 -55.16
N ALA A 192 -24.05 -52.10 -55.62
CA ALA A 192 -23.60 -52.14 -57.00
C ALA A 192 -22.61 -53.29 -57.34
N GLU A 193 -22.15 -54.04 -56.32
CA GLU A 193 -21.33 -55.27 -56.45
C GLU A 193 -22.21 -56.52 -56.36
#